data_3ffffd1aed22b703a9a1be13b2f1aaef
#
_entry.id   3ffffd1aed22b703a9a1be13b2f1aaef
#
_cell.length_a   1.000
_cell.length_b   1.000
_cell.length_c   1.000
_cell.angle_alpha   90.00
_cell.angle_beta   90.00
_cell.angle_gamma   90.00
#
_symmetry.space_group_name_H-M   'P 1'
#
loop_
_entity.id
_entity.type
_entity.pdbx_description
1 polymer ?
#
loop_
_entity_poly.entity_id
_entity_poly.type
_entity_poly.pdbx_seq_one_letter_code
_entity_poly.pdbx_strand_id
1 'polypeptide(L)'
;MLKLVFFLFLSIELSAQNNISLFDSYMNAQHSQYGFNGNVLVSKNGNIIYQNSFGYSDYSTKMPLNKNSVFDCGSIAKEFTAMGILLLKDKGMISYSDSLRKFFPQLPYMNVTIQQLLTHTSGIPNGFSLVEKYFDHSKTATNDDLIDLLQNKKPDLLFKPGENLMYSGTAFNLLASIIEKISGQSYETYMDKQVFKPLKMTHTRVAAGPRSEKNVPGYASGYVYSDSLHNYLLATSQQSGWTTYLAGITGEGMIVTTTGDLFKWDRALKNHTLLKESTQHEMLSLQAEKKFPAVSFGYGMRVGKNEFGNYIFHNGYYPGYLSMHLRYTDDDVTVVVLSNNESHADFIADGLSAIALNKAIVLPSGHREIAVTNISDKYVGKYMMALTRPPYMAVFPIEFVKRNNGLFIHPADGPDFELKQESEKKFFFANGTDQQIEFETDRNGNLVKVWHSTWGIRKELVKIE
;
A
#
# COMPACT_ATOMS: atom_id res chain seq x y z
N MET A 1 2.17 9.52 48.07
CA MET A 1 2.04 9.89 46.64
C MET A 1 3.32 9.66 45.84
N LEU A 2 4.53 9.95 46.34
CA LEU A 2 5.78 9.79 45.58
C LEU A 2 6.11 8.34 45.14
N LYS A 3 5.79 7.34 45.95
CA LYS A 3 6.05 5.90 45.61
C LYS A 3 5.15 5.35 44.50
N LEU A 4 3.92 5.85 44.35
CA LEU A 4 2.98 5.38 43.30
C LEU A 4 3.37 5.93 41.92
N VAL A 5 3.89 7.16 41.88
CA VAL A 5 4.36 7.79 40.62
C VAL A 5 5.61 7.09 40.09
N PHE A 6 6.53 6.65 40.98
CA PHE A 6 7.73 5.93 40.56
C PHE A 6 7.44 4.55 39.98
N PHE A 7 6.45 3.83 40.52
CA PHE A 7 6.02 2.53 39.97
C PHE A 7 5.31 2.68 38.61
N LEU A 8 4.54 3.75 38.39
CA LEU A 8 3.93 4.03 37.10
C LEU A 8 4.98 4.35 36.02
N PHE A 9 6.00 5.15 36.33
CA PHE A 9 7.09 5.45 35.40
C PHE A 9 7.90 4.18 35.05
N LEU A 10 8.22 3.33 36.03
CA LEU A 10 8.96 2.09 35.78
C LEU A 10 8.16 1.11 34.91
N SER A 11 6.85 0.99 35.10
CA SER A 11 6.00 0.11 34.29
C SER A 11 5.82 0.62 32.84
N ILE A 12 5.80 1.94 32.64
CA ILE A 12 5.73 2.53 31.31
C ILE A 12 7.06 2.34 30.56
N GLU A 13 8.20 2.51 31.20
CA GLU A 13 9.52 2.27 30.60
C GLU A 13 9.73 0.79 30.25
N LEU A 14 9.33 -0.15 31.12
CA LEU A 14 9.42 -1.58 30.83
C LEU A 14 8.52 -2.00 29.66
N SER A 15 7.32 -1.45 29.53
CA SER A 15 6.41 -1.75 28.43
C SER A 15 6.90 -1.16 27.09
N ALA A 16 7.46 0.06 27.12
CA ALA A 16 8.05 0.68 25.95
C ALA A 16 9.29 -0.07 25.44
N GLN A 17 10.16 -0.50 26.36
CA GLN A 17 11.36 -1.26 26.03
C GLN A 17 11.02 -2.67 25.48
N ASN A 18 9.97 -3.31 26.01
CA ASN A 18 9.45 -4.57 25.48
C ASN A 18 8.89 -4.41 24.05
N ASN A 19 8.21 -3.28 23.76
CA ASN A 19 7.67 -3.04 22.42
C ASN A 19 8.78 -2.77 21.40
N ILE A 20 9.84 -2.02 21.73
CA ILE A 20 10.98 -1.80 20.83
C ILE A 20 11.66 -3.13 20.48
N SER A 21 11.92 -3.98 21.47
CA SER A 21 12.48 -5.32 21.25
C SER A 21 11.58 -6.18 20.36
N LEU A 22 10.25 -6.03 20.44
CA LEU A 22 9.30 -6.77 19.62
C LEU A 22 9.28 -6.26 18.18
N PHE A 23 9.35 -4.94 17.95
CA PHE A 23 9.53 -4.36 16.61
C PHE A 23 10.83 -4.85 15.96
N ASP A 24 11.95 -4.82 16.70
CA ASP A 24 13.23 -5.31 16.20
C ASP A 24 13.18 -6.80 15.86
N SER A 25 12.59 -7.62 16.74
CA SER A 25 12.45 -9.06 16.50
C SER A 25 11.61 -9.35 15.26
N TYR A 26 10.49 -8.64 15.09
CA TYR A 26 9.62 -8.77 13.94
C TYR A 26 10.32 -8.35 12.64
N MET A 27 10.93 -7.17 12.62
CA MET A 27 11.56 -6.63 11.41
C MET A 27 12.85 -7.35 11.05
N ASN A 28 13.65 -7.80 12.04
CA ASN A 28 14.83 -8.63 11.77
C ASN A 28 14.43 -9.99 11.17
N ALA A 29 13.32 -10.58 11.59
CA ALA A 29 12.78 -11.78 10.99
C ALA A 29 12.32 -11.54 9.54
N GLN A 30 11.59 -10.45 9.28
CA GLN A 30 11.19 -10.05 7.92
C GLN A 30 12.40 -9.82 7.01
N HIS A 31 13.44 -9.15 7.51
CA HIS A 31 14.66 -8.91 6.73
C HIS A 31 15.46 -10.20 6.47
N SER A 32 15.77 -10.97 7.53
CA SER A 32 16.70 -12.09 7.44
C SER A 32 16.09 -13.34 6.79
N GLN A 33 14.79 -13.55 6.92
CA GLN A 33 14.11 -14.76 6.47
C GLN A 33 13.27 -14.55 5.21
N TYR A 34 12.71 -13.34 5.03
CA TYR A 34 11.82 -13.02 3.91
C TYR A 34 12.37 -11.91 3.01
N GLY A 35 13.62 -11.49 3.23
CA GLY A 35 14.34 -10.61 2.32
C GLY A 35 13.84 -9.16 2.30
N PHE A 36 13.14 -8.68 3.34
CA PHE A 36 12.71 -7.28 3.39
C PHE A 36 13.89 -6.34 3.23
N ASN A 37 13.81 -5.43 2.25
CA ASN A 37 14.78 -4.38 1.99
C ASN A 37 14.04 -3.05 1.89
N GLY A 38 14.26 -2.14 2.85
CA GLY A 38 13.47 -0.92 2.91
C GLY A 38 13.54 -0.20 4.26
N ASN A 39 12.74 0.85 4.37
CA ASN A 39 12.61 1.67 5.57
C ASN A 39 11.23 1.53 6.19
N VAL A 40 11.17 1.54 7.51
CA VAL A 40 9.93 1.52 8.29
C VAL A 40 9.89 2.66 9.30
N LEU A 41 8.70 3.18 9.57
CA LEU A 41 8.45 4.13 10.64
C LEU A 41 7.10 3.81 11.28
N VAL A 42 7.08 3.76 12.62
CA VAL A 42 5.86 3.63 13.43
C VAL A 42 5.78 4.79 14.39
N SER A 43 4.63 5.45 14.42
CA SER A 43 4.36 6.49 15.42
C SER A 43 3.08 6.17 16.20
N LYS A 44 3.01 6.66 17.43
CA LYS A 44 1.82 6.62 18.28
C LYS A 44 1.64 7.95 19.00
N ASN A 45 0.43 8.50 18.98
CA ASN A 45 0.13 9.80 19.60
C ASN A 45 1.09 10.93 19.14
N GLY A 46 1.46 10.91 17.85
CA GLY A 46 2.34 11.91 17.25
C GLY A 46 3.84 11.74 17.57
N ASN A 47 4.23 10.72 18.33
CA ASN A 47 5.62 10.41 18.63
C ASN A 47 6.10 9.21 17.82
N ILE A 48 7.28 9.30 17.21
CA ILE A 48 7.92 8.16 16.57
C ILE A 48 8.36 7.19 17.66
N ILE A 49 7.80 5.98 17.67
CA ILE A 49 8.12 4.91 18.64
C ILE A 49 9.03 3.85 18.04
N TYR A 50 9.12 3.78 16.70
CA TYR A 50 10.06 2.91 15.99
C TYR A 50 10.41 3.50 14.63
N GLN A 51 11.69 3.47 14.26
CA GLN A 51 12.17 3.83 12.92
C GLN A 51 13.45 3.07 12.63
N ASN A 52 13.51 2.35 11.52
CA ASN A 52 14.70 1.59 11.14
C ASN A 52 14.81 1.42 9.62
N SER A 53 16.01 1.04 9.16
CA SER A 53 16.36 0.81 7.76
C SER A 53 17.02 -0.56 7.64
N PHE A 54 16.63 -1.34 6.63
CA PHE A 54 17.08 -2.73 6.43
C PHE A 54 17.59 -2.91 5.01
N GLY A 55 18.79 -3.47 4.88
CA GLY A 55 19.40 -3.79 3.60
C GLY A 55 20.04 -2.61 2.89
N TYR A 56 19.95 -2.58 1.56
CA TYR A 56 20.77 -1.73 0.71
C TYR A 56 19.96 -0.82 -0.21
N SER A 57 20.41 0.42 -0.38
CA SER A 57 19.90 1.35 -1.40
C SER A 57 20.42 0.97 -2.80
N ASP A 58 21.57 0.28 -2.86
CA ASP A 58 22.18 -0.26 -4.08
C ASP A 58 22.81 -1.60 -3.76
N TYR A 59 22.31 -2.68 -4.38
CA TYR A 59 22.82 -4.04 -4.18
C TYR A 59 24.21 -4.26 -4.78
N SER A 60 24.57 -3.53 -5.85
CA SER A 60 25.86 -3.69 -6.53
C SER A 60 27.02 -3.13 -5.73
N THR A 61 26.81 -1.98 -5.09
CA THR A 61 27.80 -1.31 -4.24
C THR A 61 27.67 -1.67 -2.77
N LYS A 62 26.58 -2.36 -2.39
CA LYS A 62 26.20 -2.64 -0.99
C LYS A 62 26.06 -1.37 -0.15
N MET A 63 25.65 -0.25 -0.77
CA MET A 63 25.39 1.00 -0.08
C MET A 63 24.18 0.79 0.85
N PRO A 64 24.33 0.94 2.18
CA PRO A 64 23.23 0.67 3.11
C PRO A 64 22.12 1.71 2.97
N LEU A 65 20.88 1.27 3.22
CA LEU A 65 19.76 2.18 3.45
C LEU A 65 19.97 2.95 4.75
N ASN A 66 19.40 4.15 4.80
CA ASN A 66 19.32 4.96 6.01
C ASN A 66 17.97 5.70 6.07
N LYS A 67 17.66 6.34 7.19
CA LYS A 67 16.37 7.01 7.42
C LYS A 67 16.01 8.09 6.40
N ASN A 68 16.99 8.63 5.67
CA ASN A 68 16.80 9.65 4.64
C ASN A 68 16.80 9.05 3.22
N SER A 69 16.93 7.75 3.07
CA SER A 69 16.82 7.09 1.76
C SER A 69 15.46 7.38 1.14
N VAL A 70 15.48 7.72 -0.15
CA VAL A 70 14.31 8.20 -0.91
C VAL A 70 13.80 7.08 -1.81
N PHE A 71 12.49 6.83 -1.76
CA PHE A 71 11.83 5.74 -2.48
C PHE A 71 10.74 6.28 -3.40
N ASP A 72 10.46 5.59 -4.49
CA ASP A 72 9.20 5.76 -5.19
C ASP A 72 8.04 5.31 -4.30
N CYS A 73 7.06 6.17 -4.12
CA CYS A 73 5.90 5.85 -3.28
C CYS A 73 4.70 5.30 -4.07
N GLY A 74 4.83 5.15 -5.39
CA GLY A 74 3.77 4.66 -6.26
C GLY A 74 2.47 5.43 -6.07
N SER A 75 1.38 4.69 -5.93
CA SER A 75 0.03 5.26 -5.83
C SER A 75 -0.27 6.05 -4.55
N ILE A 76 0.60 6.10 -3.54
CA ILE A 76 0.50 7.08 -2.45
C ILE A 76 0.51 8.51 -3.00
N ALA A 77 1.09 8.72 -4.18
CA ALA A 77 1.03 10.00 -4.91
C ALA A 77 -0.40 10.56 -5.09
N LYS A 78 -1.41 9.68 -5.13
CA LYS A 78 -2.81 10.10 -5.27
C LYS A 78 -3.33 10.90 -4.07
N GLU A 79 -2.81 10.64 -2.88
CA GLU A 79 -3.13 11.43 -1.69
C GLU A 79 -2.74 12.90 -1.91
N PHE A 80 -1.56 13.15 -2.47
CA PHE A 80 -1.05 14.49 -2.75
C PHE A 80 -1.81 15.16 -3.90
N THR A 81 -2.11 14.42 -4.97
CA THR A 81 -2.90 14.96 -6.10
C THR A 81 -4.30 15.38 -5.63
N ALA A 82 -4.97 14.55 -4.82
CA ALA A 82 -6.24 14.90 -4.22
C ALA A 82 -6.11 16.18 -3.36
N MET A 83 -5.08 16.27 -2.51
CA MET A 83 -4.80 17.48 -1.74
C MET A 83 -4.67 18.71 -2.63
N GLY A 84 -3.95 18.61 -3.75
CA GLY A 84 -3.81 19.71 -4.71
C GLY A 84 -5.15 20.21 -5.26
N ILE A 85 -6.07 19.31 -5.60
CA ILE A 85 -7.43 19.62 -6.02
C ILE A 85 -8.23 20.28 -4.89
N LEU A 86 -8.15 19.73 -3.68
CA LEU A 86 -8.90 20.24 -2.52
C LEU A 86 -8.43 21.64 -2.11
N LEU A 87 -7.14 21.94 -2.25
CA LEU A 87 -6.61 23.29 -2.06
C LEU A 87 -7.19 24.29 -3.06
N LEU A 88 -7.35 23.89 -4.32
CA LEU A 88 -8.01 24.72 -5.33
C LEU A 88 -9.51 24.89 -5.01
N LYS A 89 -10.18 23.88 -4.53
CA LYS A 89 -11.58 23.93 -4.08
C LYS A 89 -11.74 24.89 -2.90
N ASP A 90 -10.86 24.83 -1.89
CA ASP A 90 -10.91 25.71 -0.73
C ASP A 90 -10.68 27.21 -1.09
N LYS A 91 -9.95 27.45 -2.18
CA LYS A 91 -9.78 28.78 -2.76
C LYS A 91 -10.95 29.20 -3.67
N GLY A 92 -11.98 28.36 -3.85
CA GLY A 92 -13.13 28.64 -4.71
C GLY A 92 -12.82 28.62 -6.21
N MET A 93 -11.69 28.06 -6.62
CA MET A 93 -11.26 28.01 -8.03
C MET A 93 -11.91 26.87 -8.81
N ILE A 94 -12.34 25.82 -8.11
CA ILE A 94 -13.05 24.65 -8.66
C ILE A 94 -14.16 24.18 -7.72
N SER A 95 -15.09 23.39 -8.28
CA SER A 95 -16.14 22.68 -7.54
C SER A 95 -16.07 21.18 -7.86
N TYR A 96 -16.51 20.34 -6.93
CA TYR A 96 -16.65 18.90 -7.14
C TYR A 96 -17.57 18.55 -8.32
N SER A 97 -18.58 19.38 -8.58
CA SER A 97 -19.52 19.25 -9.69
C SER A 97 -19.00 19.77 -11.03
N ASP A 98 -17.85 20.45 -11.03
CA ASP A 98 -17.23 20.86 -12.30
C ASP A 98 -16.93 19.62 -13.15
N SER A 99 -17.35 19.66 -14.42
CA SER A 99 -17.16 18.56 -15.35
C SER A 99 -15.86 18.72 -16.14
N LEU A 100 -15.32 17.60 -16.64
CA LEU A 100 -14.15 17.59 -17.53
C LEU A 100 -14.31 18.52 -18.74
N ARG A 101 -15.54 18.74 -19.22
CA ARG A 101 -15.84 19.69 -20.30
C ARG A 101 -15.31 21.11 -20.02
N LYS A 102 -15.30 21.53 -18.77
CA LYS A 102 -14.78 22.85 -18.35
C LYS A 102 -13.28 22.98 -18.61
N PHE A 103 -12.53 21.89 -18.48
CA PHE A 103 -11.07 21.88 -18.53
C PHE A 103 -10.52 21.30 -19.84
N PHE A 104 -11.20 20.29 -20.39
CA PHE A 104 -10.83 19.54 -21.59
C PHE A 104 -12.05 19.36 -22.51
N PRO A 105 -12.55 20.43 -23.16
CA PRO A 105 -13.75 20.35 -24.00
C PRO A 105 -13.60 19.40 -25.20
N GLN A 106 -12.38 19.05 -25.55
CA GLN A 106 -12.04 18.12 -26.64
C GLN A 106 -12.19 16.63 -26.26
N LEU A 107 -12.20 16.31 -24.96
CA LEU A 107 -12.34 14.91 -24.52
C LEU A 107 -13.79 14.42 -24.67
N PRO A 108 -14.03 13.13 -25.00
CA PRO A 108 -15.37 12.59 -25.15
C PRO A 108 -16.13 12.41 -23.83
N TYR A 109 -15.52 12.68 -22.68
CA TYR A 109 -16.02 12.42 -21.33
C TYR A 109 -16.69 13.66 -20.69
N MET A 110 -17.53 14.36 -21.42
CA MET A 110 -18.00 15.70 -21.07
C MET A 110 -18.74 15.78 -19.72
N ASN A 111 -19.39 14.72 -19.28
CA ASN A 111 -20.21 14.71 -18.07
C ASN A 111 -19.47 14.11 -16.84
N VAL A 112 -18.22 13.73 -16.97
CA VAL A 112 -17.40 13.26 -15.84
C VAL A 112 -17.04 14.44 -14.96
N THR A 113 -17.30 14.34 -13.65
CA THR A 113 -17.04 15.40 -12.68
C THR A 113 -15.71 15.20 -11.94
N ILE A 114 -15.21 16.27 -11.32
CA ILE A 114 -14.04 16.23 -10.42
C ILE A 114 -14.25 15.17 -9.29
N GLN A 115 -15.45 15.14 -8.69
CA GLN A 115 -15.77 14.16 -7.66
C GLN A 115 -15.62 12.73 -8.16
N GLN A 116 -16.12 12.44 -9.36
CA GLN A 116 -16.04 11.11 -9.94
C GLN A 116 -14.59 10.68 -10.29
N LEU A 117 -13.73 11.65 -10.63
CA LEU A 117 -12.30 11.38 -10.78
C LEU A 117 -11.65 11.03 -9.43
N LEU A 118 -11.90 11.84 -8.38
CA LEU A 118 -11.35 11.65 -7.03
C LEU A 118 -11.79 10.34 -6.37
N THR A 119 -12.97 9.81 -6.73
CA THR A 119 -13.58 8.62 -6.11
C THR A 119 -13.50 7.36 -6.98
N HIS A 120 -12.78 7.41 -8.11
CA HIS A 120 -12.66 6.28 -9.04
C HIS A 120 -13.99 5.79 -9.64
N THR A 121 -14.99 6.68 -9.76
CA THR A 121 -16.32 6.38 -10.31
C THR A 121 -16.54 7.02 -11.69
N SER A 122 -15.48 7.46 -12.35
CA SER A 122 -15.56 8.18 -13.63
C SER A 122 -15.90 7.27 -14.83
N GLY A 123 -15.55 6.00 -14.79
CA GLY A 123 -15.65 5.07 -15.91
C GLY A 123 -14.61 5.30 -17.02
N ILE A 124 -13.69 6.26 -16.87
CA ILE A 124 -12.64 6.52 -17.87
C ILE A 124 -11.71 5.30 -17.95
N PRO A 125 -11.45 4.76 -19.17
CA PRO A 125 -10.60 3.60 -19.33
C PRO A 125 -9.13 3.90 -19.02
N ASN A 126 -8.33 2.82 -18.91
CA ASN A 126 -6.90 2.93 -18.65
C ASN A 126 -6.17 3.55 -19.85
N GLY A 127 -5.74 4.80 -19.71
CA GLY A 127 -5.03 5.54 -20.74
C GLY A 127 -3.61 5.03 -20.99
N PHE A 128 -2.99 4.34 -20.03
CA PHE A 128 -1.65 3.76 -20.23
C PHE A 128 -1.64 2.72 -21.35
N SER A 129 -2.72 1.95 -21.53
CA SER A 129 -2.87 1.03 -22.66
C SER A 129 -2.87 1.73 -24.01
N LEU A 130 -3.33 2.99 -24.09
CA LEU A 130 -3.24 3.80 -25.30
C LEU A 130 -1.81 4.26 -25.55
N VAL A 131 -1.11 4.70 -24.49
CA VAL A 131 0.31 5.09 -24.60
C VAL A 131 1.12 3.88 -25.03
N GLU A 132 0.94 2.73 -24.39
CA GLU A 132 1.63 1.49 -24.76
C GLU A 132 1.41 1.10 -26.22
N LYS A 133 0.20 1.30 -26.74
CA LYS A 133 -0.16 0.87 -28.11
C LYS A 133 0.21 1.89 -29.20
N TYR A 134 0.16 3.19 -28.91
CA TYR A 134 0.17 4.24 -29.93
C TYR A 134 1.26 5.29 -29.78
N PHE A 135 2.00 5.31 -28.66
CA PHE A 135 3.05 6.29 -28.42
C PHE A 135 4.41 5.80 -28.93
N ASP A 136 5.28 6.71 -29.31
CA ASP A 136 6.68 6.41 -29.69
C ASP A 136 7.50 6.11 -28.42
N HIS A 137 7.77 4.84 -28.16
CA HIS A 137 8.47 4.39 -26.96
C HIS A 137 9.95 4.82 -26.87
N SER A 138 10.51 5.47 -27.89
CA SER A 138 11.82 6.11 -27.82
C SER A 138 11.80 7.43 -27.03
N LYS A 139 10.60 7.93 -26.71
CA LYS A 139 10.35 9.17 -25.96
C LYS A 139 9.69 8.84 -24.60
N THR A 140 9.68 9.82 -23.71
CA THR A 140 8.94 9.77 -22.45
C THR A 140 7.62 10.52 -22.61
N ALA A 141 6.50 9.80 -22.46
CA ALA A 141 5.16 10.39 -22.56
C ALA A 141 4.86 11.29 -21.36
N THR A 142 4.13 12.35 -21.61
CA THR A 142 3.62 13.31 -20.63
C THR A 142 2.11 13.16 -20.43
N ASN A 143 1.55 13.93 -19.50
CA ASN A 143 0.09 13.99 -19.33
C ASN A 143 -0.59 14.58 -20.59
N ASP A 144 0.05 15.50 -21.29
CA ASP A 144 -0.50 16.06 -22.54
C ASP A 144 -0.57 14.99 -23.64
N ASP A 145 0.48 14.16 -23.80
CA ASP A 145 0.46 13.05 -24.75
C ASP A 145 -0.68 12.05 -24.43
N LEU A 146 -0.89 11.75 -23.14
CA LEU A 146 -2.00 10.91 -22.69
C LEU A 146 -3.36 11.53 -23.05
N ILE A 147 -3.55 12.82 -22.80
CA ILE A 147 -4.77 13.56 -23.11
C ILE A 147 -5.01 13.59 -24.63
N ASP A 148 -3.98 13.82 -25.42
CA ASP A 148 -4.05 13.80 -26.89
C ASP A 148 -4.46 12.41 -27.41
N LEU A 149 -3.94 11.34 -26.82
CA LEU A 149 -4.35 9.97 -27.17
C LEU A 149 -5.82 9.70 -26.81
N LEU A 150 -6.27 10.14 -25.63
CA LEU A 150 -7.68 10.02 -25.23
C LEU A 150 -8.61 10.80 -26.18
N GLN A 151 -8.19 12.01 -26.58
CA GLN A 151 -8.93 12.84 -27.53
C GLN A 151 -9.00 12.19 -28.94
N ASN A 152 -7.87 11.67 -29.43
CA ASN A 152 -7.75 11.18 -30.80
C ASN A 152 -8.35 9.77 -30.96
N LYS A 153 -8.20 8.90 -29.95
CA LYS A 153 -8.69 7.51 -30.00
C LYS A 153 -10.10 7.36 -29.45
N LYS A 154 -10.57 8.29 -28.63
CA LYS A 154 -11.93 8.37 -28.09
C LYS A 154 -12.45 7.03 -27.53
N PRO A 155 -11.69 6.34 -26.68
CA PRO A 155 -12.18 5.09 -26.12
C PRO A 155 -13.48 5.30 -25.32
N ASP A 156 -14.40 4.35 -25.42
CA ASP A 156 -15.67 4.42 -24.69
C ASP A 156 -15.45 4.34 -23.19
N LEU A 157 -16.38 4.92 -22.42
CA LEU A 157 -16.44 4.72 -20.98
C LEU A 157 -16.71 3.25 -20.66
N LEU A 158 -16.04 2.70 -19.65
CA LEU A 158 -16.26 1.33 -19.17
C LEU A 158 -17.63 1.15 -18.52
N PHE A 159 -18.18 2.22 -17.96
CA PHE A 159 -19.51 2.35 -17.38
C PHE A 159 -19.90 3.82 -17.29
N LYS A 160 -21.18 4.13 -17.12
CA LYS A 160 -21.62 5.53 -16.96
C LYS A 160 -21.08 6.13 -15.67
N PRO A 161 -20.64 7.40 -15.69
CA PRO A 161 -20.07 8.06 -14.53
C PRO A 161 -20.97 7.96 -13.30
N GLY A 162 -20.40 7.47 -12.20
CA GLY A 162 -21.08 7.25 -10.94
C GLY A 162 -21.92 5.95 -10.86
N GLU A 163 -21.99 5.10 -11.89
CA GLU A 163 -22.72 3.83 -11.83
C GLU A 163 -21.91 2.68 -11.25
N ASN A 164 -20.59 2.71 -11.39
CA ASN A 164 -19.70 1.69 -10.86
C ASN A 164 -18.42 2.33 -10.33
N LEU A 165 -17.58 1.52 -9.67
CA LEU A 165 -16.29 1.91 -9.14
C LEU A 165 -15.19 1.05 -9.77
N MET A 166 -14.19 1.71 -10.37
CA MET A 166 -12.99 1.07 -10.88
C MET A 166 -11.78 1.97 -10.63
N TYR A 167 -10.82 1.46 -9.88
CA TYR A 167 -9.58 2.18 -9.59
C TYR A 167 -8.91 2.66 -10.89
N SER A 168 -8.62 3.95 -10.98
CA SER A 168 -8.15 4.60 -12.23
C SER A 168 -6.96 5.51 -11.99
N GLY A 169 -5.80 5.15 -12.55
CA GLY A 169 -4.64 6.05 -12.67
C GLY A 169 -4.93 7.23 -13.58
N THR A 170 -5.56 6.98 -14.73
CA THR A 170 -5.93 8.01 -15.71
C THR A 170 -6.73 9.15 -15.10
N ALA A 171 -7.65 8.85 -14.16
CA ALA A 171 -8.41 9.88 -13.46
C ALA A 171 -7.49 10.86 -12.71
N PHE A 172 -6.44 10.35 -12.05
CA PHE A 172 -5.50 11.17 -11.29
C PHE A 172 -4.48 11.90 -12.18
N ASN A 173 -4.15 11.35 -13.35
CA ASN A 173 -3.38 12.11 -14.36
C ASN A 173 -4.17 13.32 -14.88
N LEU A 174 -5.47 13.15 -15.14
CA LEU A 174 -6.35 14.26 -15.50
C LEU A 174 -6.49 15.30 -14.38
N LEU A 175 -6.58 14.86 -13.11
CA LEU A 175 -6.59 15.76 -11.95
C LEU A 175 -5.30 16.59 -11.84
N ALA A 176 -4.13 15.97 -12.08
CA ALA A 176 -2.85 16.68 -12.13
C ALA A 176 -2.85 17.77 -13.24
N SER A 177 -3.31 17.43 -14.44
CA SER A 177 -3.43 18.40 -15.54
C SER A 177 -4.47 19.49 -15.28
N ILE A 178 -5.53 19.22 -14.51
CA ILE A 178 -6.47 20.25 -14.04
C ILE A 178 -5.79 21.21 -13.07
N ILE A 179 -4.95 20.69 -12.16
CA ILE A 179 -4.14 21.53 -11.25
C ILE A 179 -3.27 22.50 -12.07
N GLU A 180 -2.60 22.02 -13.12
CA GLU A 180 -1.77 22.85 -14.00
C GLU A 180 -2.58 23.94 -14.70
N LYS A 181 -3.69 23.56 -15.33
CA LYS A 181 -4.57 24.50 -16.04
C LYS A 181 -5.10 25.63 -15.17
N ILE A 182 -5.49 25.31 -13.93
CA ILE A 182 -6.09 26.29 -13.02
C ILE A 182 -5.03 27.15 -12.34
N SER A 183 -3.92 26.53 -11.93
CA SER A 183 -2.86 27.24 -11.21
C SER A 183 -1.92 28.02 -12.12
N GLY A 184 -1.85 27.69 -13.40
CA GLY A 184 -0.87 28.22 -14.35
C GLY A 184 0.58 27.79 -14.04
N GLN A 185 0.77 26.75 -13.22
CA GLN A 185 2.07 26.22 -12.83
C GLN A 185 2.15 24.75 -13.23
N SER A 186 3.38 24.23 -13.46
CA SER A 186 3.54 22.78 -13.60
C SER A 186 3.08 22.06 -12.32
N TYR A 187 2.61 20.82 -12.47
CA TYR A 187 2.19 19.98 -11.35
C TYR A 187 3.29 19.88 -10.28
N GLU A 188 4.53 19.67 -10.70
CA GLU A 188 5.69 19.64 -9.81
C GLU A 188 5.83 20.94 -9.01
N THR A 189 5.81 22.09 -9.69
CA THR A 189 5.95 23.41 -9.06
C THR A 189 4.80 23.69 -8.09
N TYR A 190 3.58 23.32 -8.47
CA TYR A 190 2.40 23.51 -7.63
C TYR A 190 2.48 22.66 -6.36
N MET A 191 2.80 21.34 -6.49
CA MET A 191 2.92 20.44 -5.35
C MET A 191 4.03 20.85 -4.40
N ASP A 192 5.19 21.25 -4.94
CA ASP A 192 6.31 21.76 -4.13
C ASP A 192 5.90 22.99 -3.31
N LYS A 193 5.27 23.98 -3.95
CA LYS A 193 4.90 25.24 -3.29
C LYS A 193 3.71 25.12 -2.33
N GLN A 194 2.71 24.32 -2.68
CA GLN A 194 1.45 24.30 -1.93
C GLN A 194 1.38 23.16 -0.90
N VAL A 195 2.19 22.11 -1.06
CA VAL A 195 2.15 20.92 -0.19
C VAL A 195 3.51 20.65 0.46
N PHE A 196 4.56 20.37 -0.33
CA PHE A 196 5.79 19.83 0.24
C PHE A 196 6.58 20.86 1.07
N LYS A 197 6.80 22.05 0.55
CA LYS A 197 7.51 23.13 1.28
C LYS A 197 6.79 23.59 2.55
N PRO A 198 5.47 23.87 2.54
CA PRO A 198 4.74 24.22 3.75
C PRO A 198 4.86 23.16 4.87
N LEU A 199 4.91 21.89 4.49
CA LEU A 199 5.03 20.74 5.41
C LEU A 199 6.49 20.38 5.73
N LYS A 200 7.47 21.11 5.17
CA LYS A 200 8.91 20.81 5.32
C LYS A 200 9.27 19.38 4.89
N MET A 201 8.63 18.87 3.86
CA MET A 201 8.89 17.57 3.26
C MET A 201 10.07 17.69 2.26
N THR A 202 11.26 17.89 2.80
CA THR A 202 12.46 18.31 2.03
C THR A 202 13.03 17.23 1.12
N HIS A 203 12.64 15.96 1.32
CA HIS A 203 13.06 14.81 0.51
C HIS A 203 11.93 14.33 -0.43
N THR A 204 10.79 15.01 -0.43
CA THR A 204 9.64 14.65 -1.26
C THR A 204 9.56 15.57 -2.47
N ARG A 205 9.36 14.98 -3.66
CA ARG A 205 9.20 15.73 -4.91
C ARG A 205 8.47 14.91 -5.96
N VAL A 206 7.86 15.59 -6.92
CA VAL A 206 7.47 14.97 -8.19
C VAL A 206 8.76 14.70 -8.97
N ALA A 207 8.96 13.46 -9.40
CA ALA A 207 10.16 13.03 -10.12
C ALA A 207 9.75 12.38 -11.44
N ALA A 208 9.26 13.19 -12.37
CA ALA A 208 8.93 12.76 -13.72
C ALA A 208 10.20 12.37 -14.50
N GLY A 209 10.09 11.31 -15.30
CA GLY A 209 11.21 10.77 -16.08
C GLY A 209 12.04 9.73 -15.34
N PRO A 210 13.11 9.22 -15.98
CA PRO A 210 14.01 8.23 -15.38
C PRO A 210 14.69 8.74 -14.12
N ARG A 211 14.72 7.92 -13.07
CA ARG A 211 15.24 8.27 -11.75
C ARG A 211 16.51 7.52 -11.41
N SER A 212 17.42 8.21 -10.74
CA SER A 212 18.68 7.66 -10.24
C SER A 212 19.20 8.53 -9.09
N GLU A 213 20.20 8.08 -8.35
CA GLU A 213 20.89 8.88 -7.32
C GLU A 213 21.44 10.21 -7.88
N LYS A 214 21.79 10.25 -9.17
CA LYS A 214 22.31 11.48 -9.82
C LYS A 214 21.30 12.62 -9.87
N ASN A 215 20.02 12.31 -10.09
CA ASN A 215 18.95 13.32 -10.21
C ASN A 215 17.99 13.35 -9.01
N VAL A 216 18.04 12.34 -8.15
CA VAL A 216 17.28 12.25 -6.90
C VAL A 216 18.26 11.86 -5.78
N PRO A 217 18.86 12.83 -5.07
CA PRO A 217 19.80 12.54 -3.98
C PRO A 217 19.17 11.66 -2.89
N GLY A 218 19.90 10.63 -2.45
CA GLY A 218 19.42 9.64 -1.51
C GLY A 218 18.51 8.55 -2.09
N TYR A 219 18.39 8.48 -3.43
CA TYR A 219 17.50 7.53 -4.10
C TYR A 219 17.94 6.09 -3.87
N ALA A 220 17.06 5.28 -3.31
CA ALA A 220 17.22 3.84 -3.23
C ALA A 220 16.74 3.22 -4.55
N SER A 221 17.65 2.58 -5.29
CA SER A 221 17.32 1.89 -6.54
C SER A 221 16.32 0.77 -6.31
N GLY A 222 15.33 0.63 -7.20
CA GLY A 222 14.31 -0.42 -7.14
C GLY A 222 14.81 -1.72 -7.77
N TYR A 223 14.45 -2.83 -7.15
CA TYR A 223 14.84 -4.17 -7.59
C TYR A 223 13.64 -5.09 -7.70
N VAL A 224 13.64 -5.93 -8.73
CA VAL A 224 12.67 -7.02 -8.94
C VAL A 224 13.38 -8.36 -8.84
N TYR A 225 12.74 -9.33 -8.20
CA TYR A 225 13.31 -10.68 -8.11
C TYR A 225 13.10 -11.44 -9.42
N SER A 226 14.16 -12.05 -9.92
CA SER A 226 14.11 -12.93 -11.09
C SER A 226 14.20 -14.39 -10.65
N ASP A 227 13.10 -15.12 -10.80
CA ASP A 227 13.06 -16.56 -10.47
C ASP A 227 14.06 -17.38 -11.29
N SER A 228 14.27 -17.04 -12.57
CA SER A 228 15.19 -17.77 -13.44
C SER A 228 16.66 -17.57 -13.07
N LEU A 229 17.02 -16.40 -12.53
CA LEU A 229 18.38 -16.08 -12.13
C LEU A 229 18.61 -16.22 -10.62
N HIS A 230 17.56 -16.50 -9.86
CA HIS A 230 17.55 -16.53 -8.39
C HIS A 230 18.24 -15.31 -7.77
N ASN A 231 18.00 -14.12 -8.32
CA ASN A 231 18.64 -12.88 -7.90
C ASN A 231 17.76 -11.66 -8.15
N TYR A 232 18.06 -10.57 -7.46
CA TYR A 232 17.45 -9.27 -7.68
C TYR A 232 18.12 -8.53 -8.84
N LEU A 233 17.30 -8.02 -9.76
CA LEU A 233 17.72 -7.20 -10.89
C LEU A 233 17.21 -5.78 -10.73
N LEU A 234 17.94 -4.79 -11.21
CA LEU A 234 17.46 -3.41 -11.27
C LEU A 234 16.13 -3.36 -12.06
N ALA A 235 15.11 -2.76 -11.48
CA ALA A 235 13.81 -2.63 -12.12
C ALA A 235 13.92 -1.88 -13.46
N THR A 236 14.81 -0.91 -13.57
CA THR A 236 15.09 -0.17 -14.80
C THR A 236 15.70 -1.02 -15.90
N SER A 237 16.38 -2.13 -15.56
CA SER A 237 16.94 -3.05 -16.55
C SER A 237 15.88 -3.95 -17.21
N GLN A 238 14.70 -4.04 -16.62
CA GLN A 238 13.58 -4.87 -17.13
C GLN A 238 12.81 -4.20 -18.28
N GLN A 239 13.19 -2.98 -18.67
CA GLN A 239 12.56 -2.21 -19.74
C GLN A 239 11.03 -2.12 -19.65
N SER A 240 10.50 -2.07 -18.43
CA SER A 240 9.08 -1.86 -18.22
C SER A 240 8.67 -0.49 -18.75
N GLY A 241 7.47 -0.37 -19.32
CA GLY A 241 6.96 0.93 -19.76
C GLY A 241 6.97 1.98 -18.66
N TRP A 242 6.75 1.58 -17.42
CA TRP A 242 6.77 2.46 -16.24
C TRP A 242 8.14 3.09 -15.95
N THR A 243 9.22 2.36 -16.18
CA THR A 243 10.58 2.85 -15.95
C THR A 243 11.17 3.58 -17.16
N THR A 244 10.44 3.61 -18.28
CA THR A 244 10.85 4.19 -19.56
C THR A 244 9.85 5.22 -20.06
N TYR A 245 9.04 4.86 -21.07
CA TYR A 245 8.18 5.81 -21.79
C TYR A 245 6.97 6.29 -20.98
N LEU A 246 6.52 5.59 -19.93
CA LEU A 246 5.44 6.04 -19.04
C LEU A 246 5.94 6.93 -17.88
N ALA A 247 7.25 7.03 -17.68
CA ALA A 247 7.83 7.70 -16.50
C ALA A 247 7.56 9.22 -16.42
N GLY A 248 7.06 9.85 -17.46
CA GLY A 248 6.72 11.27 -17.45
C GLY A 248 5.25 11.59 -17.13
N ILE A 249 4.38 10.56 -17.02
CA ILE A 249 2.95 10.74 -16.73
C ILE A 249 2.75 10.84 -15.21
N THR A 250 2.36 12.00 -14.73
CA THR A 250 2.30 12.36 -13.31
C THR A 250 0.87 12.37 -12.74
N GLY A 251 0.76 12.48 -11.41
CA GLY A 251 -0.52 12.63 -10.69
C GLY A 251 -1.02 11.34 -10.05
N GLU A 252 -0.93 10.21 -10.75
CA GLU A 252 -1.28 8.91 -10.18
C GLU A 252 -0.10 8.24 -9.48
N GLY A 253 1.12 8.66 -9.81
CA GLY A 253 2.41 8.20 -9.36
C GLY A 253 3.47 9.27 -9.52
N MET A 254 4.72 8.84 -9.69
CA MET A 254 5.89 9.69 -9.95
C MET A 254 6.23 10.67 -8.82
N ILE A 255 5.96 10.28 -7.58
CA ILE A 255 6.43 10.99 -6.39
C ILE A 255 7.42 10.11 -5.65
N VAL A 256 8.55 10.71 -5.29
CA VAL A 256 9.56 10.08 -4.44
C VAL A 256 9.55 10.74 -3.06
N THR A 257 9.80 9.95 -2.01
CA THR A 257 9.66 10.40 -0.63
C THR A 257 10.47 9.56 0.36
N THR A 258 10.44 9.93 1.63
CA THR A 258 11.01 9.18 2.76
C THR A 258 9.93 8.84 3.79
N THR A 259 10.20 7.87 4.67
CA THR A 259 9.30 7.56 5.79
C THR A 259 9.07 8.77 6.71
N GLY A 260 10.10 9.58 6.93
CA GLY A 260 10.01 10.80 7.75
C GLY A 260 9.14 11.88 7.12
N ASP A 261 9.18 12.05 5.79
CA ASP A 261 8.33 13.02 5.11
C ASP A 261 6.87 12.54 5.05
N LEU A 262 6.61 11.24 4.84
CA LEU A 262 5.25 10.69 4.96
C LEU A 262 4.69 10.82 6.39
N PHE A 263 5.53 10.75 7.42
CA PHE A 263 5.09 11.05 8.78
C PHE A 263 4.68 12.51 8.96
N LYS A 264 5.42 13.48 8.38
CA LYS A 264 5.01 14.89 8.37
C LYS A 264 3.68 15.09 7.63
N TRP A 265 3.51 14.40 6.51
CA TRP A 265 2.26 14.36 5.75
C TRP A 265 1.10 13.86 6.59
N ASP A 266 1.25 12.72 7.25
CA ASP A 266 0.25 12.16 8.14
C ASP A 266 -0.14 13.14 9.27
N ARG A 267 0.83 13.78 9.91
CA ARG A 267 0.56 14.81 10.93
C ARG A 267 -0.19 16.01 10.38
N ALA A 268 0.12 16.42 9.15
CA ALA A 268 -0.60 17.51 8.48
C ALA A 268 -2.07 17.15 8.20
N LEU A 269 -2.34 15.91 7.79
CA LEU A 269 -3.69 15.39 7.66
C LEU A 269 -4.44 15.38 8.99
N LYS A 270 -3.81 14.93 10.06
CA LYS A 270 -4.44 14.92 11.39
C LYS A 270 -4.75 16.32 11.90
N ASN A 271 -3.84 17.26 11.69
CA ASN A 271 -3.90 18.59 12.29
C ASN A 271 -4.57 19.64 11.38
N HIS A 272 -5.18 19.24 10.28
CA HIS A 272 -5.83 20.13 9.30
C HIS A 272 -4.91 21.29 8.84
N THR A 273 -3.61 20.97 8.59
CA THR A 273 -2.58 22.00 8.38
C THR A 273 -2.75 22.75 7.06
N LEU A 274 -3.24 22.08 6.02
CA LEU A 274 -3.32 22.61 4.66
C LEU A 274 -4.75 22.98 4.24
N LEU A 275 -5.75 22.26 4.69
CA LEU A 275 -7.16 22.41 4.31
C LEU A 275 -7.98 22.98 5.47
N LYS A 276 -9.13 23.56 5.13
CA LYS A 276 -10.19 23.78 6.11
C LYS A 276 -10.63 22.44 6.71
N GLU A 277 -10.97 22.43 8.00
CA GLU A 277 -11.40 21.23 8.70
C GLU A 277 -12.54 20.49 7.98
N SER A 278 -13.54 21.23 7.47
CA SER A 278 -14.65 20.67 6.71
C SER A 278 -14.19 19.93 5.43
N THR A 279 -13.27 20.52 4.68
CA THR A 279 -12.72 19.90 3.45
C THR A 279 -11.81 18.71 3.77
N GLN A 280 -11.06 18.79 4.87
CA GLN A 280 -10.26 17.66 5.36
C GLN A 280 -11.16 16.49 5.77
N HIS A 281 -12.28 16.77 6.42
CA HIS A 281 -13.26 15.75 6.78
C HIS A 281 -13.88 15.11 5.53
N GLU A 282 -14.22 15.90 4.50
CA GLU A 282 -14.68 15.36 3.19
C GLU A 282 -13.63 14.43 2.57
N MET A 283 -12.34 14.81 2.59
CA MET A 283 -11.24 13.99 2.06
C MET A 283 -11.15 12.61 2.71
N LEU A 284 -11.32 12.57 4.03
CA LEU A 284 -11.13 11.37 4.85
C LEU A 284 -12.42 10.62 5.18
N SER A 285 -13.56 11.05 4.60
CA SER A 285 -14.84 10.39 4.75
C SER A 285 -15.14 9.45 3.59
N LEU A 286 -15.96 8.46 3.84
CA LEU A 286 -16.48 7.55 2.80
C LEU A 286 -17.32 8.30 1.78
N GLN A 287 -16.85 8.36 0.55
CA GLN A 287 -17.52 9.07 -0.54
C GLN A 287 -18.33 8.16 -1.48
N ALA A 288 -18.03 6.86 -1.47
CA ALA A 288 -18.62 5.89 -2.38
C ALA A 288 -19.42 4.76 -1.68
N GLU A 289 -19.48 4.73 -0.34
CA GLU A 289 -19.95 3.61 0.47
C GLU A 289 -21.38 3.16 0.17
N LYS A 290 -22.33 4.11 0.01
CA LYS A 290 -23.75 3.78 -0.19
C LYS A 290 -24.01 2.92 -1.42
N LYS A 291 -23.16 3.00 -2.43
CA LYS A 291 -23.32 2.34 -3.72
C LYS A 291 -22.37 1.14 -3.88
N PHE A 292 -21.22 1.16 -3.20
CA PHE A 292 -20.14 0.17 -3.35
C PHE A 292 -19.58 -0.24 -1.97
N PRO A 293 -20.34 -0.99 -1.17
CA PRO A 293 -19.99 -1.27 0.24
C PRO A 293 -18.71 -2.07 0.43
N ALA A 294 -18.27 -2.80 -0.58
CA ALA A 294 -17.03 -3.59 -0.51
C ALA A 294 -15.76 -2.76 -0.73
N VAL A 295 -15.88 -1.49 -1.14
CA VAL A 295 -14.73 -0.63 -1.47
C VAL A 295 -14.94 0.76 -0.91
N SER A 296 -14.05 1.16 -0.03
CA SER A 296 -14.18 2.36 0.78
C SER A 296 -13.15 3.40 0.34
N PHE A 297 -13.57 4.40 -0.44
CA PHE A 297 -12.71 5.52 -0.83
C PHE A 297 -13.18 6.86 -0.26
N GLY A 298 -12.24 7.60 0.34
CA GLY A 298 -12.27 9.05 0.42
C GLY A 298 -11.69 9.67 -0.86
N TYR A 299 -11.19 10.88 -0.78
CA TYR A 299 -10.52 11.52 -1.92
C TYR A 299 -9.03 11.19 -1.93
N GLY A 300 -8.61 10.33 -2.86
CA GLY A 300 -7.22 9.89 -3.01
C GLY A 300 -6.70 8.95 -1.93
N MET A 301 -7.56 8.49 -1.02
CA MET A 301 -7.23 7.56 0.06
C MET A 301 -8.33 6.52 0.24
N ARG A 302 -7.97 5.37 0.79
CA ARG A 302 -8.94 4.40 1.28
C ARG A 302 -9.25 4.67 2.75
N VAL A 303 -10.49 4.50 3.14
CA VAL A 303 -10.98 4.70 4.51
C VAL A 303 -11.86 3.53 4.91
N GLY A 304 -11.81 3.12 6.17
CA GLY A 304 -12.60 1.97 6.61
C GLY A 304 -12.41 1.64 8.08
N LYS A 305 -12.91 0.45 8.45
CA LYS A 305 -12.83 -0.08 9.81
C LYS A 305 -12.54 -1.58 9.76
N ASN A 306 -11.69 -2.05 10.65
CA ASN A 306 -11.45 -3.47 10.88
C ASN A 306 -11.37 -3.77 12.39
N GLU A 307 -10.88 -4.96 12.77
CA GLU A 307 -10.71 -5.37 14.16
C GLU A 307 -9.70 -4.53 14.96
N PHE A 308 -8.89 -3.71 14.30
CA PHE A 308 -7.92 -2.82 14.94
C PHE A 308 -8.45 -1.38 15.13
N GLY A 309 -9.56 -1.03 14.53
CA GLY A 309 -10.19 0.28 14.61
C GLY A 309 -10.47 0.92 13.26
N ASN A 310 -10.81 2.20 13.29
CA ASN A 310 -10.97 3.00 12.07
C ASN A 310 -9.61 3.32 11.46
N TYR A 311 -9.50 3.20 10.13
CA TYR A 311 -8.24 3.42 9.43
C TYR A 311 -8.40 4.28 8.17
N ILE A 312 -7.31 4.93 7.81
CA ILE A 312 -7.08 5.52 6.49
C ILE A 312 -5.76 5.00 5.95
N PHE A 313 -5.67 4.74 4.63
CA PHE A 313 -4.43 4.28 4.03
C PHE A 313 -4.38 4.52 2.51
N HIS A 314 -3.17 4.50 1.98
CA HIS A 314 -2.91 4.15 0.59
C HIS A 314 -1.66 3.28 0.52
N ASN A 315 -1.71 2.27 -0.34
CA ASN A 315 -0.54 1.49 -0.73
C ASN A 315 -0.05 1.95 -2.10
N GLY A 316 1.20 1.66 -2.42
CA GLY A 316 1.80 2.02 -3.70
C GLY A 316 2.59 0.89 -4.30
N TYR A 317 2.52 0.79 -5.61
CA TYR A 317 3.38 -0.04 -6.43
C TYR A 317 4.03 0.80 -7.52
N TYR A 318 5.31 0.62 -7.69
CA TYR A 318 6.10 1.02 -8.85
C TYR A 318 7.14 -0.07 -9.07
N PRO A 319 7.58 -0.40 -10.31
CA PRO A 319 8.52 -1.49 -10.54
C PRO A 319 9.73 -1.43 -9.62
N GLY A 320 9.90 -2.46 -8.80
CA GLY A 320 10.92 -2.54 -7.76
C GLY A 320 10.54 -1.94 -6.41
N TYR A 321 9.33 -1.39 -6.24
CA TYR A 321 8.90 -0.76 -4.99
C TYR A 321 7.51 -1.18 -4.58
N LEU A 322 7.37 -1.48 -3.29
CA LEU A 322 6.08 -1.55 -2.61
C LEU A 322 6.09 -0.59 -1.42
N SER A 323 5.01 0.14 -1.23
CA SER A 323 4.89 1.14 -0.19
C SER A 323 3.55 1.06 0.52
N MET A 324 3.51 1.48 1.78
CA MET A 324 2.31 1.60 2.58
C MET A 324 2.37 2.83 3.47
N HIS A 325 1.32 3.64 3.43
CA HIS A 325 1.00 4.69 4.39
C HIS A 325 -0.33 4.33 5.03
N LEU A 326 -0.31 4.00 6.33
CA LEU A 326 -1.48 3.53 7.08
C LEU A 326 -1.57 4.28 8.41
N ARG A 327 -2.77 4.74 8.77
CA ARG A 327 -3.07 5.27 10.10
C ARG A 327 -4.34 4.65 10.66
N TYR A 328 -4.27 4.13 11.89
CA TYR A 328 -5.41 3.85 12.75
C TYR A 328 -5.78 5.13 13.50
N THR A 329 -6.94 5.69 13.17
CA THR A 329 -7.32 7.05 13.59
C THR A 329 -7.73 7.14 15.05
N ASP A 330 -8.31 6.05 15.59
CA ASP A 330 -8.80 6.00 16.97
C ASP A 330 -7.66 6.04 18.00
N ASP A 331 -6.56 5.32 17.70
CA ASP A 331 -5.38 5.20 18.58
C ASP A 331 -4.22 6.12 18.16
N ASP A 332 -4.40 6.89 17.07
CA ASP A 332 -3.34 7.71 16.46
C ASP A 332 -2.04 6.93 16.23
N VAL A 333 -2.17 5.74 15.66
CA VAL A 333 -1.04 4.92 15.24
C VAL A 333 -0.83 5.08 13.75
N THR A 334 0.37 5.54 13.36
CA THR A 334 0.78 5.66 11.95
C THR A 334 1.89 4.68 11.65
N VAL A 335 1.76 3.95 10.55
CA VAL A 335 2.78 3.03 10.03
C VAL A 335 3.10 3.41 8.60
N VAL A 336 4.40 3.59 8.33
CA VAL A 336 4.93 3.81 6.99
C VAL A 336 5.94 2.72 6.69
N VAL A 337 5.77 2.04 5.57
CA VAL A 337 6.72 1.05 5.05
C VAL A 337 7.05 1.41 3.60
N LEU A 338 8.33 1.54 3.30
CA LEU A 338 8.84 1.80 1.95
C LEU A 338 9.88 0.74 1.61
N SER A 339 9.57 -0.11 0.62
CA SER A 339 10.46 -1.17 0.14
C SER A 339 10.99 -0.82 -1.25
N ASN A 340 12.25 -1.16 -1.54
CA ASN A 340 12.85 -1.03 -2.86
C ASN A 340 13.23 -2.40 -3.50
N ASN A 341 12.54 -3.46 -3.10
CA ASN A 341 12.68 -4.80 -3.69
C ASN A 341 11.36 -5.59 -3.74
N GLU A 342 10.24 -4.87 -3.85
CA GLU A 342 8.88 -5.45 -3.88
C GLU A 342 8.52 -6.32 -2.67
N SER A 343 9.20 -6.15 -1.53
CA SER A 343 8.75 -6.77 -0.27
C SER A 343 7.39 -6.24 0.13
N HIS A 344 6.52 -7.10 0.60
CA HIS A 344 5.11 -6.84 0.92
C HIS A 344 4.91 -5.78 2.03
N ALA A 345 5.04 -4.50 1.67
CA ALA A 345 4.95 -3.37 2.58
C ALA A 345 3.61 -3.29 3.32
N ASP A 346 2.52 -3.66 2.65
CA ASP A 346 1.17 -3.71 3.18
C ASP A 346 1.04 -4.70 4.35
N PHE A 347 1.51 -5.92 4.17
CA PHE A 347 1.46 -6.96 5.22
C PHE A 347 2.43 -6.68 6.37
N ILE A 348 3.62 -6.15 6.07
CA ILE A 348 4.58 -5.73 7.11
C ILE A 348 3.95 -4.63 7.98
N ALA A 349 3.22 -3.70 7.38
CA ALA A 349 2.52 -2.64 8.10
C ALA A 349 1.44 -3.20 9.04
N ASP A 350 0.78 -4.31 8.70
CA ASP A 350 -0.17 -4.99 9.59
C ASP A 350 0.49 -5.49 10.87
N GLY A 351 1.61 -6.21 10.76
CA GLY A 351 2.35 -6.69 11.92
C GLY A 351 2.87 -5.56 12.80
N LEU A 352 3.43 -4.50 12.19
CA LEU A 352 3.86 -3.30 12.90
C LEU A 352 2.70 -2.61 13.61
N SER A 353 1.53 -2.53 12.97
CA SER A 353 0.31 -1.97 13.56
C SER A 353 -0.16 -2.78 14.77
N ALA A 354 -0.14 -4.12 14.66
CA ALA A 354 -0.52 -5.00 15.75
C ALA A 354 0.37 -4.78 16.99
N ILE A 355 1.69 -4.66 16.80
CA ILE A 355 2.63 -4.36 17.88
C ILE A 355 2.30 -2.99 18.52
N ALA A 356 2.13 -1.95 17.70
CA ALA A 356 1.83 -0.59 18.17
C ALA A 356 0.51 -0.51 18.94
N LEU A 357 -0.47 -1.32 18.55
CA LEU A 357 -1.78 -1.44 19.18
C LEU A 357 -1.83 -2.45 20.34
N ASN A 358 -0.68 -3.00 20.75
CA ASN A 358 -0.56 -4.02 21.79
C ASN A 358 -1.43 -5.27 21.52
N LYS A 359 -1.54 -5.68 20.25
CA LYS A 359 -2.21 -6.92 19.86
C LYS A 359 -1.19 -8.06 19.88
N ALA A 360 -1.69 -9.28 20.10
CA ALA A 360 -0.86 -10.47 20.02
C ALA A 360 -0.33 -10.66 18.59
N ILE A 361 0.96 -10.94 18.47
CA ILE A 361 1.61 -11.30 17.21
C ILE A 361 2.29 -12.66 17.31
N VAL A 362 2.46 -13.29 16.15
CA VAL A 362 3.33 -14.45 15.96
C VAL A 362 4.56 -13.96 15.20
N LEU A 363 5.74 -14.08 15.78
CA LEU A 363 6.96 -13.68 15.08
C LEU A 363 7.16 -14.56 13.84
N PRO A 364 7.47 -13.98 12.68
CA PRO A 364 7.81 -14.75 11.50
C PRO A 364 8.99 -15.67 11.80
N SER A 365 8.84 -16.94 11.45
CA SER A 365 9.90 -17.95 11.59
C SER A 365 10.19 -18.53 10.21
N GLY A 366 11.45 -18.77 9.90
CA GLY A 366 11.81 -19.46 8.66
C GLY A 366 11.18 -20.84 8.62
N HIS A 367 10.54 -21.16 7.51
CA HIS A 367 9.90 -22.46 7.32
C HIS A 367 10.94 -23.53 6.94
N ARG A 368 10.78 -24.71 7.52
CA ARG A 368 11.59 -25.87 7.16
C ARG A 368 10.68 -27.03 6.81
N GLU A 369 10.67 -27.39 5.53
CA GLU A 369 9.96 -28.56 5.05
C GLU A 369 10.53 -29.84 5.69
N ILE A 370 9.65 -30.70 6.17
CA ILE A 370 9.97 -32.06 6.59
C ILE A 370 9.45 -33.07 5.56
N ALA A 371 9.98 -34.29 5.58
CA ALA A 371 9.41 -35.36 4.76
C ALA A 371 7.93 -35.54 5.12
N VAL A 372 7.08 -35.62 4.09
CA VAL A 372 5.65 -35.80 4.28
C VAL A 372 5.36 -37.05 5.09
N THR A 373 4.76 -36.87 6.26
CA THR A 373 4.22 -37.96 7.08
C THR A 373 2.74 -38.13 6.74
N ASN A 374 2.12 -39.17 7.33
CA ASN A 374 0.70 -39.42 7.08
C ASN A 374 -0.17 -38.22 7.54
N ILE A 375 -0.71 -37.47 6.58
CA ILE A 375 -1.60 -36.33 6.87
C ILE A 375 -2.92 -36.88 7.40
N SER A 376 -3.33 -36.42 8.57
CA SER A 376 -4.56 -36.84 9.22
C SER A 376 -5.79 -36.37 8.46
N ASP A 377 -6.73 -37.26 8.22
CA ASP A 377 -8.01 -36.94 7.54
C ASP A 377 -8.87 -35.94 8.34
N LYS A 378 -8.63 -35.75 9.64
CA LYS A 378 -9.29 -34.75 10.49
C LYS A 378 -8.98 -33.29 10.06
N TYR A 379 -7.92 -33.05 9.25
CA TYR A 379 -7.56 -31.73 8.74
C TYR A 379 -8.41 -31.32 7.53
N VAL A 380 -9.01 -32.29 6.84
CA VAL A 380 -9.87 -32.05 5.68
C VAL A 380 -11.19 -31.38 6.10
N GLY A 381 -11.68 -30.45 5.31
CA GLY A 381 -12.95 -29.78 5.55
C GLY A 381 -12.99 -28.38 4.99
N LYS A 382 -14.18 -27.75 5.09
CA LYS A 382 -14.43 -26.41 4.61
C LYS A 382 -14.40 -25.38 5.73
N TYR A 383 -13.77 -24.25 5.45
CA TYR A 383 -13.51 -23.17 6.40
C TYR A 383 -13.72 -21.82 5.75
N MET A 384 -14.05 -20.81 6.55
CA MET A 384 -14.03 -19.42 6.13
C MET A 384 -12.67 -18.80 6.43
N MET A 385 -12.00 -18.29 5.41
CA MET A 385 -10.79 -17.49 5.53
C MET A 385 -11.16 -16.02 5.46
N ALA A 386 -10.67 -15.21 6.39
CA ALA A 386 -10.93 -13.78 6.43
C ALA A 386 -9.62 -12.99 6.31
N LEU A 387 -9.47 -12.27 5.21
CA LEU A 387 -8.47 -11.24 5.02
C LEU A 387 -9.15 -9.89 5.27
N THR A 388 -9.09 -9.38 6.50
CA THR A 388 -9.84 -8.21 6.93
C THR A 388 -8.97 -7.00 7.27
N ARG A 389 -7.81 -6.92 6.63
CA ARG A 389 -6.85 -5.82 6.82
C ARG A 389 -6.48 -5.17 5.51
N PRO A 390 -6.19 -3.85 5.52
CA PRO A 390 -5.75 -3.16 4.32
C PRO A 390 -4.53 -3.82 3.66
N PRO A 391 -4.47 -3.92 2.34
CA PRO A 391 -5.48 -3.45 1.38
C PRO A 391 -6.58 -4.49 1.10
N TYR A 392 -6.53 -5.66 1.71
CA TYR A 392 -7.42 -6.80 1.42
C TYR A 392 -8.57 -6.85 2.42
N MET A 393 -9.79 -6.82 1.89
CA MET A 393 -11.03 -6.92 2.66
C MET A 393 -11.89 -8.02 2.02
N ALA A 394 -11.49 -9.27 2.24
CA ALA A 394 -12.17 -10.42 1.66
C ALA A 394 -12.44 -11.50 2.71
N VAL A 395 -13.63 -12.07 2.64
CA VAL A 395 -14.02 -13.27 3.39
C VAL A 395 -14.51 -14.28 2.36
N PHE A 396 -13.87 -15.43 2.31
CA PHE A 396 -14.17 -16.43 1.27
C PHE A 396 -13.99 -17.85 1.82
N PRO A 397 -14.77 -18.82 1.28
CA PRO A 397 -14.63 -20.22 1.66
C PRO A 397 -13.36 -20.80 1.04
N ILE A 398 -12.70 -21.65 1.81
CA ILE A 398 -11.60 -22.52 1.38
C ILE A 398 -11.90 -23.95 1.82
N GLU A 399 -11.32 -24.91 1.14
CA GLU A 399 -11.39 -26.32 1.52
C GLU A 399 -9.99 -26.91 1.66
N PHE A 400 -9.68 -27.52 2.82
CA PHE A 400 -8.49 -28.34 2.92
C PHE A 400 -8.79 -29.71 2.31
N VAL A 401 -8.00 -30.09 1.32
CA VAL A 401 -8.13 -31.35 0.60
C VAL A 401 -6.81 -32.13 0.64
N LYS A 402 -6.91 -33.45 0.71
CA LYS A 402 -5.75 -34.36 0.68
C LYS A 402 -5.59 -34.92 -0.71
N ARG A 403 -4.41 -34.77 -1.32
CA ARG A 403 -4.07 -35.32 -2.64
C ARG A 403 -2.64 -35.84 -2.65
N ASN A 404 -2.43 -37.05 -3.16
CA ASN A 404 -1.08 -37.63 -3.35
C ASN A 404 -0.18 -37.54 -2.09
N ASN A 405 -0.72 -37.82 -0.91
CA ASN A 405 -0.09 -37.64 0.39
C ASN A 405 0.21 -36.20 0.84
N GLY A 406 -0.15 -35.16 0.05
CA GLY A 406 -0.04 -33.75 0.39
C GLY A 406 -1.35 -33.16 0.91
N LEU A 407 -1.26 -32.05 1.64
CA LEU A 407 -2.38 -31.20 2.03
C LEU A 407 -2.42 -29.98 1.11
N PHE A 408 -3.61 -29.66 0.61
CA PHE A 408 -3.83 -28.53 -0.30
C PHE A 408 -4.95 -27.67 0.22
N ILE A 409 -4.89 -26.36 -0.09
CA ILE A 409 -6.03 -25.45 -0.01
C ILE A 409 -6.66 -25.39 -1.40
N HIS A 410 -7.95 -25.74 -1.47
CA HIS A 410 -8.80 -25.57 -2.63
C HIS A 410 -9.66 -24.32 -2.41
N PRO A 411 -9.40 -23.20 -3.13
CA PRO A 411 -10.29 -22.04 -3.10
C PRO A 411 -11.57 -22.34 -3.92
N ALA A 412 -12.65 -21.59 -3.67
CA ALA A 412 -13.88 -21.75 -4.43
C ALA A 412 -13.69 -21.51 -5.93
N ASP A 413 -12.78 -20.58 -6.28
CA ASP A 413 -12.41 -20.23 -7.64
C ASP A 413 -10.87 -20.18 -7.75
N GLY A 414 -10.28 -21.10 -8.53
CA GLY A 414 -8.84 -21.07 -8.80
C GLY A 414 -8.14 -22.43 -8.60
N PRO A 415 -6.83 -22.48 -8.83
CA PRO A 415 -6.03 -23.68 -8.66
C PRO A 415 -5.80 -24.01 -7.19
N ASP A 416 -5.52 -25.30 -6.92
CA ASP A 416 -5.09 -25.77 -5.61
C ASP A 416 -3.74 -25.15 -5.19
N PHE A 417 -3.61 -24.79 -3.92
CA PHE A 417 -2.35 -24.36 -3.32
C PHE A 417 -1.78 -25.50 -2.45
N GLU A 418 -0.62 -26.01 -2.82
CA GLU A 418 0.07 -27.00 -2.01
C GLU A 418 0.58 -26.38 -0.71
N LEU A 419 0.33 -27.05 0.41
CA LEU A 419 0.89 -26.71 1.70
C LEU A 419 2.06 -27.65 2.02
N LYS A 420 3.22 -27.10 2.29
CA LYS A 420 4.41 -27.83 2.71
C LYS A 420 4.35 -28.13 4.21
N GLN A 421 4.66 -29.36 4.60
CA GLN A 421 4.61 -29.79 5.99
C GLN A 421 5.85 -29.32 6.74
N GLU A 422 5.66 -28.63 7.88
CA GLU A 422 6.72 -28.20 8.80
C GLU A 422 6.76 -29.07 10.07
N SER A 423 5.60 -29.54 10.51
CA SER A 423 5.45 -30.52 11.60
C SER A 423 4.17 -31.33 11.38
N GLU A 424 3.85 -32.26 12.28
CA GLU A 424 2.59 -33.00 12.22
C GLU A 424 1.34 -32.10 12.12
N LYS A 425 1.39 -30.90 12.70
CA LYS A 425 0.24 -30.00 12.86
C LYS A 425 0.44 -28.65 12.17
N LYS A 426 1.64 -28.36 11.65
CA LYS A 426 1.95 -27.09 11.00
C LYS A 426 2.32 -27.29 9.54
N PHE A 427 1.77 -26.41 8.72
CA PHE A 427 1.98 -26.37 7.28
C PHE A 427 2.21 -24.93 6.85
N PHE A 428 2.97 -24.70 5.79
CA PHE A 428 3.24 -23.38 5.26
C PHE A 428 3.02 -23.30 3.75
N PHE A 429 2.81 -22.10 3.26
CA PHE A 429 2.67 -21.83 1.83
C PHE A 429 4.05 -21.75 1.17
N ALA A 430 4.27 -22.55 0.13
CA ALA A 430 5.56 -22.57 -0.60
C ALA A 430 5.75 -21.38 -1.56
N ASN A 431 5.29 -20.19 -1.17
CA ASN A 431 5.31 -18.96 -1.98
C ASN A 431 6.32 -17.90 -1.48
N GLY A 432 7.25 -18.29 -0.60
CA GLY A 432 8.27 -17.39 -0.05
C GLY A 432 7.75 -16.39 0.99
N THR A 433 6.53 -16.59 1.51
CA THR A 433 5.94 -15.76 2.56
C THR A 433 5.94 -16.46 3.92
N ASP A 434 5.63 -15.74 5.00
CA ASP A 434 5.51 -16.29 6.36
C ASP A 434 4.14 -16.93 6.64
N GLN A 435 3.34 -17.20 5.59
CA GLN A 435 2.02 -17.77 5.75
C GLN A 435 2.06 -19.22 6.18
N GLN A 436 1.31 -19.55 7.23
CA GLN A 436 1.23 -20.90 7.76
C GLN A 436 -0.18 -21.24 8.25
N ILE A 437 -0.47 -22.55 8.24
CA ILE A 437 -1.68 -23.15 8.82
C ILE A 437 -1.24 -24.03 10.00
N GLU A 438 -1.90 -23.86 11.13
CA GLU A 438 -1.67 -24.70 12.32
C GLU A 438 -2.99 -25.35 12.79
N PHE A 439 -2.97 -26.67 12.93
CA PHE A 439 -4.10 -27.46 13.42
C PHE A 439 -3.92 -27.73 14.92
N GLU A 440 -4.73 -27.09 15.75
CA GLU A 440 -4.73 -27.28 17.19
C GLU A 440 -5.62 -28.46 17.56
N THR A 441 -5.09 -29.39 18.37
CA THR A 441 -5.81 -30.57 18.84
C THR A 441 -5.87 -30.62 20.35
N ASP A 442 -6.94 -31.23 20.91
CA ASP A 442 -7.07 -31.52 22.32
C ASP A 442 -6.13 -32.69 22.77
N ARG A 443 -6.18 -33.05 24.05
CA ARG A 443 -5.37 -34.14 24.62
C ARG A 443 -5.71 -35.49 24.03
N ASN A 444 -6.90 -35.69 23.47
CA ASN A 444 -7.37 -36.90 22.81
C ASN A 444 -7.05 -36.93 21.31
N GLY A 445 -6.42 -35.88 20.80
CA GLY A 445 -6.05 -35.74 19.40
C GLY A 445 -7.18 -35.24 18.49
N ASN A 446 -8.33 -34.81 19.02
CA ASN A 446 -9.42 -34.23 18.22
C ASN A 446 -9.06 -32.82 17.80
N LEU A 447 -9.41 -32.45 16.57
CA LEU A 447 -9.21 -31.08 16.06
C LEU A 447 -10.12 -30.12 16.82
N VAL A 448 -9.51 -29.07 17.40
CA VAL A 448 -10.22 -28.01 18.17
C VAL A 448 -10.32 -26.74 17.38
N LYS A 449 -9.20 -26.31 16.77
CA LYS A 449 -9.09 -25.07 16.03
C LYS A 449 -8.15 -25.22 14.84
N VAL A 450 -8.36 -24.38 13.85
CA VAL A 450 -7.43 -24.20 12.73
C VAL A 450 -7.03 -22.74 12.69
N TRP A 451 -5.74 -22.48 12.66
CA TRP A 451 -5.18 -21.15 12.66
C TRP A 451 -4.50 -20.85 11.34
N HIS A 452 -4.79 -19.69 10.79
CA HIS A 452 -4.01 -19.08 9.73
C HIS A 452 -3.17 -17.96 10.31
N SER A 453 -1.86 -18.04 10.14
CA SER A 453 -0.92 -16.98 10.51
C SER A 453 -0.31 -16.41 9.26
N THR A 454 -0.23 -15.08 9.21
CA THR A 454 0.37 -14.35 8.08
C THR A 454 0.86 -13.00 8.58
N TRP A 455 2.08 -12.65 8.23
CA TRP A 455 2.74 -11.39 8.58
C TRP A 455 2.61 -11.01 10.06
N GLY A 456 2.81 -11.98 10.92
CA GLY A 456 2.75 -11.78 12.36
C GLY A 456 1.35 -11.82 12.95
N ILE A 457 0.28 -11.95 12.18
CA ILE A 457 -1.08 -11.96 12.68
C ILE A 457 -1.70 -13.35 12.53
N ARG A 458 -2.29 -13.85 13.62
CA ARG A 458 -2.92 -15.17 13.71
C ARG A 458 -4.43 -15.03 13.81
N LYS A 459 -5.16 -15.71 12.92
CA LYS A 459 -6.63 -15.76 12.90
C LYS A 459 -7.13 -17.19 12.91
N GLU A 460 -8.22 -17.43 13.61
CA GLU A 460 -8.94 -18.70 13.58
C GLU A 460 -9.72 -18.82 12.26
N LEU A 461 -9.58 -19.95 11.60
CA LEU A 461 -10.41 -20.33 10.47
C LEU A 461 -11.68 -20.99 11.01
N VAL A 462 -12.84 -20.41 10.69
CA VAL A 462 -14.13 -20.91 11.17
C VAL A 462 -14.57 -22.06 10.27
N LYS A 463 -14.73 -23.25 10.85
CA LYS A 463 -15.23 -24.42 10.13
C LYS A 463 -16.70 -24.21 9.76
N ILE A 464 -17.05 -24.51 8.51
CA ILE A 464 -18.41 -24.35 7.98
C ILE A 464 -19.05 -25.69 7.57
N GLU A 465 -18.26 -26.70 7.27
CA GLU A 465 -18.67 -28.09 7.00
C GLU A 465 -17.56 -29.08 7.43
#